data_cdd10e3292e6eac60315fef436ef928c
#
_entry.id   cdd10e3292e6eac60315fef436ef928c
#
_cell.length_a   1.000
_cell.length_b   1.000
_cell.length_c   1.000
_cell.angle_alpha   90.00
_cell.angle_beta   90.00
_cell.angle_gamma   90.00
#
_symmetry.space_group_name_H-M   'P 1'
#
loop_
_entity.id
_entity.type
_entity.pdbx_description
1 polymer ?
#
loop_
_entity_poly.entity_id
_entity_poly.type
_entity_poly.pdbx_seq_one_letter_code
_entity_poly.pdbx_strand_id
1 'polypeptide(L)'
;MDNCVACGSKKIKSDGKIEGYIQGKFYEIFSCLECQTKWSMPHVVDSVVYDYIYKHSEDTPGYMRYSQYARDVKDYKNPLKYLATQEHVYYSAVNSLPKTGKILEVGCGLGYFTYALAKAGYDVLGIDVSEEAIQEAKDRYGNYFQSEDFFALDSSRGQYDAIIMIELIEHVDDPKKYLEHAKNLLAEGGRVIVTTPNRSWYGDNVLWSSDLPPVHLTWFSESGLVSLAKSVGYRANLVPFTRFNLLYGSILAPNDNPSINTPFFTNDGTPLFSKFTHSKMYFLTKKLGVYDFLKRLISLYNKFKEMIMIAIGRKKMLLRRSSCMCVVLEMDKN
;
A
#
# COMPACT_ATOMS: atom_id res chain seq x y z
N MET A 1 -10.08 17.92 -15.02
CA MET A 1 -8.74 17.34 -15.31
C MET A 1 -8.82 16.75 -16.70
N ASP A 2 -8.09 17.34 -17.68
CA ASP A 2 -8.26 16.98 -19.09
C ASP A 2 -7.25 15.93 -19.58
N ASN A 3 -6.36 15.49 -18.69
CA ASN A 3 -5.30 14.56 -18.99
C ASN A 3 -5.20 13.48 -17.89
N CYS A 4 -4.68 12.32 -18.24
CA CYS A 4 -4.36 11.25 -17.32
C CYS A 4 -3.35 11.70 -16.26
N VAL A 5 -3.65 11.47 -14.98
CA VAL A 5 -2.80 11.84 -13.83
C VAL A 5 -1.44 11.11 -13.83
N ALA A 6 -1.33 9.97 -14.52
CA ALA A 6 -0.11 9.17 -14.56
C ALA A 6 0.74 9.42 -15.80
N CYS A 7 0.19 9.30 -17.01
CA CYS A 7 0.97 9.37 -18.26
C CYS A 7 0.75 10.66 -19.05
N GLY A 8 -0.16 11.56 -18.60
CA GLY A 8 -0.45 12.83 -19.27
C GLY A 8 -1.28 12.71 -20.57
N SER A 9 -1.71 11.51 -20.95
CA SER A 9 -2.51 11.31 -22.17
C SER A 9 -3.87 12.00 -22.09
N LYS A 10 -4.30 12.56 -23.22
CA LYS A 10 -5.66 13.13 -23.40
C LYS A 10 -6.71 12.07 -23.76
N LYS A 11 -6.30 10.83 -24.05
CA LYS A 11 -7.22 9.75 -24.39
C LYS A 11 -7.81 9.15 -23.11
N ILE A 12 -8.81 9.80 -22.60
CA ILE A 12 -9.50 9.44 -21.36
C ILE A 12 -10.97 9.16 -21.64
N LYS A 13 -11.59 8.32 -20.81
CA LYS A 13 -13.04 8.07 -20.80
C LYS A 13 -13.58 8.13 -19.38
N SER A 14 -14.85 8.53 -19.23
CA SER A 14 -15.59 8.32 -17.98
C SER A 14 -16.07 6.87 -17.91
N ASP A 15 -15.89 6.25 -16.75
CA ASP A 15 -16.43 4.92 -16.42
C ASP A 15 -17.75 5.04 -15.60
N GLY A 16 -18.24 6.27 -15.40
CA GLY A 16 -19.45 6.57 -14.62
C GLY A 16 -19.15 6.97 -13.18
N LYS A 17 -20.22 7.06 -12.37
CA LYS A 17 -20.14 7.46 -10.97
C LYS A 17 -20.24 6.26 -10.04
N ILE A 18 -19.46 6.29 -8.97
CA ILE A 18 -19.55 5.33 -7.87
C ILE A 18 -19.75 6.07 -6.55
N GLU A 19 -20.42 5.41 -5.61
CA GLU A 19 -20.48 5.90 -4.22
C GLU A 19 -19.15 5.62 -3.53
N GLY A 20 -18.65 6.60 -2.78
CA GLY A 20 -17.37 6.50 -2.09
C GLY A 20 -17.49 5.94 -0.67
N TYR A 21 -16.48 6.23 0.17
CA TYR A 21 -16.42 5.80 1.57
C TYR A 21 -17.56 6.35 2.42
N ILE A 22 -18.05 7.53 2.10
CA ILE A 22 -19.16 8.19 2.81
C ILE A 22 -20.44 8.02 2.02
N GLN A 23 -21.48 7.54 2.69
CA GLN A 23 -22.81 7.35 2.12
C GLN A 23 -23.35 8.65 1.50
N GLY A 24 -23.88 8.56 0.28
CA GLY A 24 -24.41 9.68 -0.46
C GLY A 24 -23.35 10.57 -1.15
N LYS A 25 -22.05 10.34 -0.94
CA LYS A 25 -20.98 11.05 -1.67
C LYS A 25 -20.55 10.23 -2.90
N PHE A 26 -20.74 10.82 -4.09
CA PHE A 26 -20.47 10.18 -5.37
C PHE A 26 -19.25 10.79 -6.06
N TYR A 27 -18.46 9.95 -6.70
CA TYR A 27 -17.26 10.31 -7.44
C TYR A 27 -17.35 9.79 -8.85
N GLU A 28 -17.00 10.62 -9.83
CA GLU A 28 -16.86 10.17 -11.22
C GLU A 28 -15.51 9.51 -11.43
N ILE A 29 -15.50 8.33 -12.04
CA ILE A 29 -14.29 7.57 -12.29
C ILE A 29 -13.88 7.74 -13.74
N PHE A 30 -12.63 8.09 -13.94
CA PHE A 30 -12.01 8.19 -15.25
C PHE A 30 -10.98 7.08 -15.48
N SER A 31 -10.85 6.65 -16.72
CA SER A 31 -9.84 5.71 -17.18
C SER A 31 -9.01 6.29 -18.31
N CYS A 32 -7.71 6.07 -18.28
CA CYS A 32 -6.82 6.33 -19.38
C CYS A 32 -6.84 5.18 -20.37
N LEU A 33 -7.12 5.47 -21.65
CA LEU A 33 -7.15 4.46 -22.70
C LEU A 33 -5.74 4.00 -23.14
N GLU A 34 -4.69 4.72 -22.77
CA GLU A 34 -3.31 4.36 -23.10
C GLU A 34 -2.63 3.57 -21.99
N CYS A 35 -2.60 4.09 -20.77
CA CYS A 35 -1.90 3.42 -19.66
C CYS A 35 -2.82 2.62 -18.75
N GLN A 36 -4.14 2.71 -18.90
CA GLN A 36 -5.15 1.99 -18.10
C GLN A 36 -5.21 2.38 -16.61
N THR A 37 -4.52 3.43 -16.18
CA THR A 37 -4.70 4.01 -14.85
C THR A 37 -6.08 4.62 -14.74
N LYS A 38 -6.71 4.46 -13.58
CA LYS A 38 -7.99 5.11 -13.24
C LYS A 38 -7.79 6.14 -12.15
N TRP A 39 -8.68 7.12 -12.08
CA TRP A 39 -8.70 8.11 -10.99
C TRP A 39 -10.11 8.62 -10.75
N SER A 40 -10.34 9.16 -9.56
CA SER A 40 -11.63 9.75 -9.17
C SER A 40 -11.66 11.26 -9.38
N MET A 41 -12.87 11.80 -9.58
CA MET A 41 -13.13 13.22 -9.55
C MET A 41 -14.31 13.51 -8.62
N PRO A 42 -14.22 14.49 -7.70
CA PRO A 42 -13.05 15.35 -7.46
C PRO A 42 -11.82 14.56 -7.01
N HIS A 43 -10.62 15.04 -7.42
CA HIS A 43 -9.33 14.42 -7.13
C HIS A 43 -8.64 15.21 -6.00
N VAL A 44 -9.18 15.10 -4.80
CA VAL A 44 -8.76 15.88 -3.63
C VAL A 44 -8.83 15.01 -2.39
N VAL A 45 -7.79 15.09 -1.57
CA VAL A 45 -7.74 14.42 -0.27
C VAL A 45 -8.83 14.99 0.66
N ASP A 46 -9.58 14.10 1.31
CA ASP A 46 -10.60 14.48 2.30
C ASP A 46 -10.14 14.01 3.69
N SER A 47 -9.60 14.92 4.50
CA SER A 47 -9.06 14.60 5.82
C SER A 47 -10.11 14.04 6.78
N VAL A 48 -11.39 14.43 6.64
CA VAL A 48 -12.49 13.95 7.50
C VAL A 48 -12.68 12.44 7.38
N VAL A 49 -12.46 11.87 6.19
CA VAL A 49 -12.55 10.40 6.00
C VAL A 49 -11.44 9.68 6.77
N TYR A 50 -10.25 10.26 6.78
CA TYR A 50 -9.13 9.69 7.54
C TYR A 50 -9.36 9.75 9.05
N ASP A 51 -9.96 10.84 9.56
CA ASP A 51 -10.35 10.92 10.98
C ASP A 51 -11.35 9.81 11.34
N TYR A 52 -12.32 9.53 10.46
CA TYR A 52 -13.26 8.42 10.67
C TYR A 52 -12.56 7.06 10.64
N ILE A 53 -11.64 6.84 9.70
CA ILE A 53 -10.87 5.60 9.58
C ILE A 53 -9.98 5.39 10.81
N TYR A 54 -9.21 6.38 11.23
CA TYR A 54 -8.34 6.27 12.40
C TYR A 54 -9.13 6.00 13.68
N LYS A 55 -10.23 6.71 13.89
CA LYS A 55 -11.13 6.49 15.03
C LYS A 55 -11.69 5.06 15.10
N HIS A 56 -11.83 4.39 13.98
CA HIS A 56 -12.39 3.03 13.84
C HIS A 56 -11.41 2.05 13.22
N SER A 57 -10.10 2.31 13.27
CA SER A 57 -9.06 1.56 12.56
C SER A 57 -9.03 0.06 12.90
N GLU A 58 -9.42 -0.32 14.11
CA GLU A 58 -9.47 -1.71 14.55
C GLU A 58 -10.62 -2.52 13.91
N ASP A 59 -11.66 -1.84 13.42
CA ASP A 59 -12.86 -2.46 12.87
C ASP A 59 -13.06 -2.16 11.38
N THR A 60 -12.45 -1.08 10.85
CA THR A 60 -12.62 -0.67 9.45
C THR A 60 -12.07 -1.74 8.51
N PRO A 61 -12.91 -2.28 7.59
CA PRO A 61 -12.46 -3.28 6.62
C PRO A 61 -11.25 -2.78 5.81
N GLY A 62 -10.23 -3.64 5.69
CA GLY A 62 -8.96 -3.28 5.05
C GLY A 62 -7.90 -2.69 6.01
N TYR A 63 -8.30 -1.99 7.07
CA TYR A 63 -7.38 -1.34 8.03
C TYR A 63 -7.04 -2.19 9.26
N MET A 64 -7.91 -3.09 9.68
CA MET A 64 -7.71 -3.98 10.85
C MET A 64 -6.34 -4.66 10.88
N ARG A 65 -5.81 -5.04 9.71
CA ARG A 65 -4.50 -5.70 9.60
C ARG A 65 -3.35 -4.79 10.05
N TYR A 66 -3.44 -3.49 9.80
CA TYR A 66 -2.40 -2.52 10.19
C TYR A 66 -2.33 -2.37 11.70
N SER A 67 -3.49 -2.25 12.36
CA SER A 67 -3.58 -2.26 13.83
C SER A 67 -3.04 -3.58 14.42
N GLN A 68 -3.26 -4.71 13.75
CA GLN A 68 -2.70 -5.99 14.17
C GLN A 68 -1.17 -6.01 14.02
N TYR A 69 -0.61 -5.53 12.90
CA TYR A 69 0.84 -5.46 12.71
C TYR A 69 1.50 -4.55 13.75
N ALA A 70 0.88 -3.41 14.05
CA ALA A 70 1.36 -2.49 15.07
C ALA A 70 1.40 -3.13 16.47
N ARG A 71 0.45 -4.00 16.80
CA ARG A 71 0.48 -4.76 18.06
C ARG A 71 1.51 -5.87 18.08
N ASP A 72 1.60 -6.63 16.99
CA ASP A 72 2.33 -7.90 16.95
C ASP A 72 3.83 -7.73 16.67
N VAL A 73 4.24 -6.67 15.97
CA VAL A 73 5.61 -6.51 15.43
C VAL A 73 6.70 -6.59 16.51
N LYS A 74 6.40 -6.18 17.74
CA LYS A 74 7.36 -6.20 18.87
C LYS A 74 7.60 -7.61 19.41
N ASP A 75 6.68 -8.54 19.18
CA ASP A 75 6.77 -9.91 19.70
C ASP A 75 7.76 -10.77 18.89
N TYR A 76 8.21 -10.27 17.73
CA TYR A 76 9.10 -11.01 16.85
C TYR A 76 10.56 -10.59 17.03
N LYS A 77 11.46 -11.58 17.13
CA LYS A 77 12.90 -11.35 17.19
C LYS A 77 13.44 -10.58 15.97
N ASN A 78 12.81 -10.76 14.81
CA ASN A 78 13.14 -10.03 13.58
C ASN A 78 11.84 -9.43 13.00
N PRO A 79 11.47 -8.20 13.42
CA PRO A 79 10.26 -7.50 12.98
C PRO A 79 10.17 -7.34 11.45
N LEU A 80 11.28 -7.00 10.81
CA LEU A 80 11.32 -6.76 9.38
C LEU A 80 11.05 -8.05 8.58
N LYS A 81 11.63 -9.18 9.02
CA LYS A 81 11.33 -10.48 8.42
C LYS A 81 9.89 -10.92 8.66
N TYR A 82 9.34 -10.63 9.84
CA TYR A 82 7.92 -10.90 10.14
C TYR A 82 7.03 -10.18 9.13
N LEU A 83 7.16 -8.86 8.98
CA LEU A 83 6.34 -8.06 8.06
C LEU A 83 6.50 -8.56 6.60
N ALA A 84 7.71 -8.85 6.17
CA ALA A 84 7.98 -9.37 4.83
C ALA A 84 7.28 -10.71 4.51
N THR A 85 6.82 -11.45 5.51
CA THR A 85 6.03 -12.68 5.30
C THR A 85 4.52 -12.47 5.33
N GLN A 86 4.06 -11.29 5.73
CA GLN A 86 2.63 -11.02 5.89
C GLN A 86 1.99 -10.57 4.57
N GLU A 87 2.61 -9.59 3.90
CA GLU A 87 2.05 -9.00 2.68
C GLU A 87 3.10 -8.71 1.61
N HIS A 88 2.63 -8.64 0.37
CA HIS A 88 3.43 -8.32 -0.81
C HIS A 88 4.17 -6.99 -0.67
N VAL A 89 3.49 -5.98 -0.12
CA VAL A 89 4.02 -4.61 0.03
C VAL A 89 5.29 -4.63 0.90
N TYR A 90 5.25 -5.25 2.08
CA TYR A 90 6.43 -5.34 2.96
C TYR A 90 7.50 -6.26 2.39
N TYR A 91 7.10 -7.39 1.80
CA TYR A 91 8.04 -8.29 1.13
C TYR A 91 8.87 -7.56 0.08
N SER A 92 8.19 -6.83 -0.80
CA SER A 92 8.86 -6.14 -1.91
C SER A 92 9.69 -4.95 -1.43
N ALA A 93 9.18 -4.17 -0.48
CA ALA A 93 9.92 -3.07 0.11
C ALA A 93 11.21 -3.58 0.77
N VAL A 94 11.13 -4.61 1.63
CA VAL A 94 12.28 -5.21 2.32
C VAL A 94 13.33 -5.75 1.34
N ASN A 95 12.91 -6.41 0.27
CA ASN A 95 13.85 -6.95 -0.74
C ASN A 95 14.44 -5.88 -1.67
N SER A 96 13.93 -4.65 -1.60
CA SER A 96 14.40 -3.50 -2.40
C SER A 96 15.26 -2.52 -1.60
N LEU A 97 15.39 -2.73 -0.28
CA LEU A 97 16.22 -1.89 0.58
C LEU A 97 17.70 -1.91 0.18
N PRO A 98 18.43 -0.81 0.37
CA PRO A 98 19.88 -0.83 0.36
C PRO A 98 20.38 -1.71 1.53
N LYS A 99 21.62 -2.18 1.47
CA LYS A 99 22.19 -3.02 2.55
C LYS A 99 22.33 -2.26 3.87
N THR A 100 22.62 -1.01 3.80
CA THR A 100 22.78 -0.05 4.91
C THR A 100 22.38 1.33 4.40
N GLY A 101 22.22 2.29 5.29
CA GLY A 101 22.04 3.69 4.92
C GLY A 101 20.92 4.36 5.70
N LYS A 102 20.67 5.62 5.33
CA LYS A 102 19.63 6.47 5.90
C LYS A 102 18.35 6.33 5.11
N ILE A 103 17.27 6.04 5.81
CA ILE A 103 15.96 5.75 5.21
C ILE A 103 14.92 6.77 5.69
N LEU A 104 14.11 7.26 4.77
CA LEU A 104 12.89 8.01 5.07
C LEU A 104 11.67 7.16 4.69
N GLU A 105 10.77 6.92 5.63
CA GLU A 105 9.44 6.40 5.34
C GLU A 105 8.44 7.56 5.35
N VAL A 106 7.79 7.82 4.21
CA VAL A 106 6.77 8.86 4.04
C VAL A 106 5.40 8.22 4.17
N GLY A 107 4.54 8.79 5.04
CA GLY A 107 3.24 8.20 5.36
C GLY A 107 3.38 6.96 6.25
N CYS A 108 4.18 7.05 7.33
CA CYS A 108 4.49 5.91 8.19
C CYS A 108 3.31 5.44 9.06
N GLY A 109 2.24 6.22 9.17
CA GLY A 109 1.04 5.91 9.94
C GLY A 109 1.36 5.40 11.36
N LEU A 110 0.93 4.18 11.69
CA LEU A 110 1.16 3.54 12.99
C LEU A 110 2.63 3.16 13.28
N GLY A 111 3.57 3.44 12.39
CA GLY A 111 5.02 3.38 12.61
C GLY A 111 5.66 1.99 12.69
N TYR A 112 4.92 0.90 12.54
CA TYR A 112 5.45 -0.46 12.76
C TYR A 112 6.51 -0.87 11.73
N PHE A 113 6.47 -0.33 10.49
CA PHE A 113 7.49 -0.64 9.49
C PHE A 113 8.76 0.18 9.73
N THR A 114 8.65 1.48 10.04
CA THR A 114 9.78 2.31 10.52
C THR A 114 10.47 1.66 11.72
N TYR A 115 9.69 1.19 12.73
CA TYR A 115 10.25 0.47 13.87
C TYR A 115 11.01 -0.80 13.44
N ALA A 116 10.45 -1.57 12.51
CA ALA A 116 11.09 -2.78 12.01
C ALA A 116 12.41 -2.48 11.30
N LEU A 117 12.50 -1.37 10.55
CA LEU A 117 13.72 -0.87 9.92
C LEU A 117 14.76 -0.47 10.96
N ALA A 118 14.36 0.29 11.99
CA ALA A 118 15.26 0.67 13.10
C ALA A 118 15.82 -0.56 13.82
N LYS A 119 15.00 -1.58 14.07
CA LYS A 119 15.43 -2.85 14.68
C LYS A 119 16.34 -3.69 13.78
N ALA A 120 16.29 -3.48 12.49
CA ALA A 120 17.20 -4.09 11.52
C ALA A 120 18.55 -3.32 11.39
N GLY A 121 18.70 -2.18 12.08
CA GLY A 121 19.94 -1.42 12.14
C GLY A 121 20.04 -0.27 11.14
N TYR A 122 18.94 0.11 10.48
CA TYR A 122 18.91 1.29 9.61
C TYR A 122 18.83 2.59 10.43
N ASP A 123 19.48 3.65 9.94
CA ASP A 123 19.22 5.03 10.34
C ASP A 123 17.90 5.46 9.66
N VAL A 124 16.80 5.47 10.39
CA VAL A 124 15.47 5.65 9.81
C VAL A 124 14.67 6.75 10.48
N LEU A 125 13.99 7.54 9.66
CA LEU A 125 12.96 8.48 10.05
C LEU A 125 11.64 8.12 9.39
N GLY A 126 10.57 7.99 10.18
CA GLY A 126 9.20 7.91 9.69
C GLY A 126 8.51 9.26 9.84
N ILE A 127 7.83 9.72 8.80
CA ILE A 127 7.00 10.92 8.85
C ILE A 127 5.57 10.62 8.46
N ASP A 128 4.65 11.33 9.08
CA ASP A 128 3.22 11.34 8.73
C ASP A 128 2.63 12.70 9.10
N VAL A 129 1.58 13.12 8.40
CA VAL A 129 0.88 14.38 8.70
C VAL A 129 -0.03 14.26 9.92
N SER A 130 -0.43 13.05 10.31
CA SER A 130 -1.26 12.78 11.46
C SER A 130 -0.46 12.86 12.76
N GLU A 131 -0.67 13.92 13.54
CA GLU A 131 -0.06 14.06 14.88
C GLU A 131 -0.47 12.90 15.80
N GLU A 132 -1.73 12.45 15.72
CA GLU A 132 -2.26 11.37 16.54
C GLU A 132 -1.56 10.03 16.22
N ALA A 133 -1.43 9.67 14.94
CA ALA A 133 -0.72 8.46 14.53
C ALA A 133 0.76 8.50 14.95
N ILE A 134 1.43 9.64 14.81
CA ILE A 134 2.82 9.82 15.21
C ILE A 134 2.99 9.73 16.73
N GLN A 135 2.06 10.30 17.51
CA GLN A 135 2.13 10.18 18.96
C GLN A 135 1.97 8.72 19.40
N GLU A 136 1.01 8.00 18.83
CA GLU A 136 0.84 6.57 19.08
C GLU A 136 2.08 5.75 18.68
N ALA A 137 2.69 6.05 17.53
CA ALA A 137 3.92 5.40 17.09
C ALA A 137 5.09 5.65 18.05
N LYS A 138 5.27 6.89 18.53
CA LYS A 138 6.29 7.26 19.54
C LYS A 138 6.09 6.53 20.85
N ASP A 139 4.87 6.47 21.35
CA ASP A 139 4.53 5.80 22.61
C ASP A 139 4.80 4.29 22.53
N ARG A 140 4.59 3.68 21.36
CA ARG A 140 4.83 2.25 21.13
C ARG A 140 6.30 1.91 20.88
N TYR A 141 7.04 2.75 20.13
CA TYR A 141 8.30 2.34 19.51
C TYR A 141 9.48 3.27 19.81
N GLY A 142 9.25 4.46 20.38
CA GLY A 142 10.30 5.44 20.66
C GLY A 142 10.44 6.52 19.59
N ASN A 143 11.57 7.20 19.56
CA ASN A 143 11.75 8.47 18.82
C ASN A 143 12.26 8.30 17.38
N TYR A 144 11.58 7.49 16.59
CA TYR A 144 11.90 7.29 15.17
C TYR A 144 10.97 8.09 14.24
N PHE A 145 10.09 8.95 14.77
CA PHE A 145 8.98 9.53 14.04
C PHE A 145 8.87 11.04 14.22
N GLN A 146 8.33 11.71 13.19
CA GLN A 146 7.99 13.14 13.26
C GLN A 146 6.63 13.36 12.56
N SER A 147 5.77 14.19 13.20
CA SER A 147 4.59 14.72 12.49
C SER A 147 5.07 15.88 11.63
N GLU A 148 5.06 15.66 10.32
CA GLU A 148 5.60 16.63 9.37
C GLU A 148 5.04 16.43 7.97
N ASP A 149 4.80 17.53 7.26
CA ASP A 149 4.50 17.50 5.83
C ASP A 149 5.77 17.11 5.05
N PHE A 150 5.63 16.14 4.16
CA PHE A 150 6.72 15.70 3.30
C PHE A 150 7.39 16.85 2.53
N PHE A 151 6.62 17.83 2.09
CA PHE A 151 7.11 19.00 1.36
C PHE A 151 7.84 20.05 2.22
N ALA A 152 7.74 19.95 3.55
CA ALA A 152 8.50 20.77 4.47
C ALA A 152 9.94 20.26 4.67
N LEU A 153 10.23 19.01 4.27
CA LEU A 153 11.58 18.48 4.29
C LEU A 153 12.42 19.08 3.17
N ASP A 154 13.66 19.43 3.50
CA ASP A 154 14.66 19.89 2.53
C ASP A 154 15.99 19.12 2.66
N SER A 155 16.88 19.31 1.71
CA SER A 155 18.18 18.64 1.67
C SER A 155 19.13 19.06 2.82
N SER A 156 18.82 20.14 3.58
CA SER A 156 19.61 20.54 4.76
C SER A 156 19.52 19.52 5.90
N ARG A 157 18.46 18.71 5.95
CA ARG A 157 18.28 17.60 6.90
C ARG A 157 19.06 16.33 6.52
N GLY A 158 19.83 16.40 5.44
CA GLY A 158 20.61 15.29 4.90
C GLY A 158 19.84 14.54 3.80
N GLN A 159 20.59 13.75 3.06
CA GLN A 159 20.08 12.96 1.96
C GLN A 159 19.82 11.52 2.40
N TYR A 160 18.88 10.83 1.72
CA TYR A 160 18.45 9.49 2.05
C TYR A 160 18.92 8.49 0.98
N ASP A 161 19.44 7.34 1.42
CA ASP A 161 19.79 6.21 0.55
C ASP A 161 18.54 5.50 0.04
N ALA A 162 17.44 5.57 0.79
CA ALA A 162 16.12 5.15 0.31
C ALA A 162 15.00 6.03 0.88
N ILE A 163 14.04 6.36 0.02
CA ILE A 163 12.76 6.96 0.42
C ILE A 163 11.68 5.91 0.12
N ILE A 164 10.86 5.60 1.12
CA ILE A 164 9.86 4.54 1.04
C ILE A 164 8.47 5.15 1.14
N MET A 165 7.60 4.78 0.21
CA MET A 165 6.18 5.15 0.17
C MET A 165 5.37 3.87 0.07
N ILE A 166 4.91 3.32 1.22
CA ILE A 166 4.10 2.10 1.26
C ILE A 166 2.63 2.47 1.28
N GLU A 167 1.91 2.11 0.21
CA GLU A 167 0.46 2.37 0.10
C GLU A 167 0.14 3.85 0.39
N LEU A 168 0.91 4.76 -0.26
CA LEU A 168 0.77 6.20 -0.09
C LEU A 168 0.41 6.91 -1.40
N ILE A 169 1.05 6.55 -2.50
CA ILE A 169 1.00 7.32 -3.76
C ILE A 169 -0.40 7.36 -4.39
N GLU A 170 -1.25 6.40 -4.08
CA GLU A 170 -2.66 6.33 -4.49
C GLU A 170 -3.58 7.29 -3.74
N HIS A 171 -3.13 7.77 -2.58
CA HIS A 171 -3.91 8.63 -1.68
C HIS A 171 -3.67 10.12 -1.92
N VAL A 172 -2.64 10.47 -2.67
CA VAL A 172 -2.23 11.88 -2.84
C VAL A 172 -2.87 12.51 -4.07
N ASP A 173 -3.09 13.81 -4.01
CA ASP A 173 -3.71 14.60 -5.08
C ASP A 173 -2.73 14.91 -6.23
N ASP A 174 -1.43 14.96 -5.96
CA ASP A 174 -0.37 15.18 -6.97
C ASP A 174 0.79 14.18 -6.81
N PRO A 175 0.64 12.94 -7.29
CA PRO A 175 1.69 11.93 -7.17
C PRO A 175 2.98 12.31 -7.93
N LYS A 176 2.89 13.15 -8.95
CA LYS A 176 4.06 13.65 -9.68
C LYS A 176 4.91 14.54 -8.79
N LYS A 177 4.29 15.48 -8.08
CA LYS A 177 4.96 16.38 -7.15
C LYS A 177 5.65 15.61 -6.01
N TYR A 178 5.04 14.54 -5.51
CA TYR A 178 5.67 13.66 -4.52
C TYR A 178 6.97 13.02 -5.04
N LEU A 179 6.95 12.49 -6.26
CA LEU A 179 8.15 11.90 -6.86
C LEU A 179 9.23 12.96 -7.19
N GLU A 180 8.83 14.15 -7.64
CA GLU A 180 9.74 15.28 -7.87
C GLU A 180 10.42 15.73 -6.58
N HIS A 181 9.66 15.84 -5.49
CA HIS A 181 10.20 16.23 -4.19
C HIS A 181 11.15 15.16 -3.62
N ALA A 182 10.77 13.88 -3.72
CA ALA A 182 11.63 12.77 -3.32
C ALA A 182 13.01 12.81 -3.98
N LYS A 183 13.06 13.23 -5.26
CA LYS A 183 14.32 13.37 -6.01
C LYS A 183 15.31 14.32 -5.35
N ASN A 184 14.82 15.41 -4.76
CA ASN A 184 15.65 16.41 -4.12
C ASN A 184 16.23 15.95 -2.76
N LEU A 185 15.64 14.91 -2.18
CA LEU A 185 16.02 14.35 -0.88
C LEU A 185 16.89 13.09 -1.00
N LEU A 186 17.07 12.54 -2.21
CA LEU A 186 17.88 11.34 -2.42
C LEU A 186 19.38 11.64 -2.36
N ALA A 187 20.12 10.77 -1.71
CA ALA A 187 21.57 10.68 -1.81
C ALA A 187 21.98 10.22 -3.23
N GLU A 188 23.24 10.42 -3.59
CA GLU A 188 23.79 9.89 -4.83
C GLU A 188 23.66 8.35 -4.85
N GLY A 189 23.05 7.81 -5.91
CA GLY A 189 22.75 6.38 -6.02
C GLY A 189 21.58 5.89 -5.14
N GLY A 190 20.92 6.80 -4.44
CA GLY A 190 19.70 6.52 -3.67
C GLY A 190 18.52 6.12 -4.55
N ARG A 191 17.46 5.61 -3.93
CA ARG A 191 16.26 5.11 -4.62
C ARG A 191 14.98 5.46 -3.91
N VAL A 192 13.88 5.55 -4.66
CA VAL A 192 12.53 5.58 -4.09
C VAL A 192 11.91 4.19 -4.24
N ILE A 193 11.29 3.67 -3.19
CA ILE A 193 10.57 2.40 -3.17
C ILE A 193 9.10 2.74 -2.99
N VAL A 194 8.30 2.49 -4.01
CA VAL A 194 6.87 2.79 -4.01
C VAL A 194 6.08 1.49 -4.08
N THR A 195 5.16 1.29 -3.16
CA THR A 195 4.15 0.24 -3.26
C THR A 195 2.76 0.85 -3.36
N THR A 196 1.87 0.22 -4.12
CA THR A 196 0.49 0.65 -4.32
C THR A 196 -0.36 -0.51 -4.87
N PRO A 197 -1.70 -0.52 -4.72
CA PRO A 197 -2.55 -1.48 -5.39
C PRO A 197 -2.31 -1.52 -6.90
N ASN A 198 -2.34 -2.70 -7.48
CA ASN A 198 -2.03 -2.93 -8.88
C ASN A 198 -3.30 -3.02 -9.73
N ARG A 199 -3.67 -1.90 -10.37
CA ARG A 199 -4.83 -1.89 -11.28
C ARG A 199 -4.70 -2.90 -12.43
N SER A 200 -3.47 -3.17 -12.90
CA SER A 200 -3.21 -4.13 -13.98
C SER A 200 -3.46 -5.60 -13.59
N TRP A 201 -3.66 -5.88 -12.29
CA TRP A 201 -3.97 -7.21 -11.79
C TRP A 201 -5.43 -7.59 -11.99
N TYR A 202 -6.34 -6.62 -11.99
CA TYR A 202 -7.78 -6.82 -12.00
C TYR A 202 -8.42 -6.58 -13.36
N GLY A 203 -9.58 -7.18 -13.59
CA GLY A 203 -10.45 -6.88 -14.73
C GLY A 203 -10.94 -5.42 -14.72
N ASP A 204 -11.44 -4.95 -15.86
CA ASP A 204 -11.76 -3.51 -16.05
C ASP A 204 -12.85 -2.97 -15.09
N ASN A 205 -13.73 -3.84 -14.61
CA ASN A 205 -14.89 -3.48 -13.78
C ASN A 205 -14.65 -3.75 -12.29
N VAL A 206 -13.43 -4.10 -11.86
CA VAL A 206 -13.12 -4.43 -10.47
C VAL A 206 -12.50 -3.23 -9.80
N LEU A 207 -13.16 -2.72 -8.75
CA LEU A 207 -12.61 -1.82 -7.73
C LEU A 207 -12.91 -2.45 -6.38
N TRP A 208 -11.91 -2.51 -5.51
CA TRP A 208 -12.10 -3.05 -4.17
C TRP A 208 -12.86 -2.08 -3.27
N SER A 209 -13.69 -2.58 -2.38
CA SER A 209 -14.41 -1.74 -1.44
C SER A 209 -13.49 -0.97 -0.49
N SER A 210 -12.30 -1.53 -0.19
CA SER A 210 -11.26 -0.84 0.58
C SER A 210 -10.54 0.27 -0.19
N ASP A 211 -10.73 0.35 -1.51
CA ASP A 211 -10.01 1.27 -2.39
C ASP A 211 -10.93 2.37 -2.93
N LEU A 212 -12.07 2.64 -2.27
CA LEU A 212 -13.03 3.64 -2.72
C LEU A 212 -12.52 5.07 -2.49
N PRO A 213 -12.95 6.04 -3.33
CA PRO A 213 -12.67 7.45 -3.10
C PRO A 213 -13.45 7.96 -1.86
N PRO A 214 -12.96 9.00 -1.20
CA PRO A 214 -11.79 9.81 -1.48
C PRO A 214 -10.50 9.27 -0.85
N VAL A 215 -10.50 8.03 -0.34
CA VAL A 215 -9.32 7.41 0.25
C VAL A 215 -8.32 7.07 -0.86
N HIS A 216 -8.71 6.28 -1.87
CA HIS A 216 -7.91 6.13 -3.07
C HIS A 216 -8.37 7.13 -4.13
N LEU A 217 -7.48 8.02 -4.51
CA LEU A 217 -7.71 8.99 -5.59
C LEU A 217 -7.28 8.43 -6.94
N THR A 218 -6.25 7.57 -6.95
CA THR A 218 -5.68 6.98 -8.16
C THR A 218 -5.51 5.47 -8.04
N TRP A 219 -5.95 4.71 -9.04
CA TRP A 219 -5.65 3.28 -9.19
C TRP A 219 -4.64 3.11 -10.30
N PHE A 220 -3.37 3.06 -9.93
CA PHE A 220 -2.26 2.95 -10.86
C PHE A 220 -2.23 1.60 -11.58
N SER A 221 -2.06 1.64 -12.90
CA SER A 221 -1.57 0.50 -13.66
C SER A 221 -0.04 0.43 -13.60
N GLU A 222 0.55 -0.73 -13.89
CA GLU A 222 2.00 -0.88 -13.98
C GLU A 222 2.61 0.10 -15.00
N SER A 223 2.01 0.21 -16.19
CA SER A 223 2.45 1.16 -17.23
C SER A 223 2.25 2.62 -16.84
N GLY A 224 1.18 2.93 -16.09
CA GLY A 224 0.90 4.29 -15.64
C GLY A 224 1.94 4.76 -14.62
N LEU A 225 2.22 3.97 -13.58
CA LEU A 225 3.21 4.35 -12.57
C LEU A 225 4.63 4.42 -13.16
N VAL A 226 4.99 3.51 -14.07
CA VAL A 226 6.26 3.58 -14.80
C VAL A 226 6.35 4.84 -15.66
N SER A 227 5.26 5.23 -16.35
CA SER A 227 5.23 6.45 -17.17
C SER A 227 5.34 7.70 -16.31
N LEU A 228 4.66 7.74 -15.17
CA LEU A 228 4.75 8.84 -14.20
C LEU A 228 6.19 9.00 -13.71
N ALA A 229 6.82 7.93 -13.27
CA ALA A 229 8.20 7.95 -12.79
C ALA A 229 9.19 8.43 -13.87
N LYS A 230 9.04 7.95 -15.11
CA LYS A 230 9.85 8.40 -16.25
C LYS A 230 9.68 9.90 -16.56
N SER A 231 8.46 10.44 -16.42
CA SER A 231 8.19 11.87 -16.64
C SER A 231 8.93 12.78 -15.66
N VAL A 232 9.34 12.23 -14.51
CA VAL A 232 10.13 12.91 -13.48
C VAL A 232 11.64 12.66 -13.63
N GLY A 233 12.04 11.76 -14.54
CA GLY A 233 13.43 11.42 -14.82
C GLY A 233 13.95 10.24 -13.98
N TYR A 234 13.08 9.35 -13.53
CA TYR A 234 13.48 8.10 -12.90
C TYR A 234 13.49 6.94 -13.90
N ARG A 235 14.45 6.06 -13.75
CA ARG A 235 14.35 4.68 -14.23
C ARG A 235 13.49 3.89 -13.24
N ALA A 236 12.45 3.23 -13.74
CA ALA A 236 11.48 2.50 -12.93
C ALA A 236 11.59 0.99 -13.17
N ASN A 237 11.80 0.22 -12.10
CA ASN A 237 11.95 -1.23 -12.13
C ASN A 237 10.84 -1.88 -11.31
N LEU A 238 9.95 -2.64 -11.95
CA LEU A 238 8.91 -3.42 -11.28
C LEU A 238 9.51 -4.63 -10.57
N VAL A 239 9.20 -4.79 -9.28
CA VAL A 239 9.64 -5.91 -8.46
C VAL A 239 8.74 -7.12 -8.69
N PRO A 240 9.28 -8.29 -9.10
CA PRO A 240 8.49 -9.49 -9.32
C PRO A 240 8.12 -10.18 -8.00
N PHE A 241 6.88 -10.62 -7.86
CA PHE A 241 6.36 -11.31 -6.68
C PHE A 241 6.47 -12.84 -6.73
N THR A 242 7.17 -13.41 -7.71
CA THR A 242 7.25 -14.87 -7.93
C THR A 242 7.55 -15.64 -6.65
N ARG A 243 8.59 -15.25 -5.92
CA ARG A 243 9.00 -15.95 -4.69
C ARG A 243 7.96 -15.75 -3.57
N PHE A 244 7.40 -14.56 -3.42
CA PHE A 244 6.37 -14.32 -2.43
C PHE A 244 5.11 -15.16 -2.72
N ASN A 245 4.64 -15.14 -3.96
CA ASN A 245 3.45 -15.88 -4.37
C ASN A 245 3.61 -17.38 -4.19
N LEU A 246 4.81 -17.93 -4.44
CA LEU A 246 5.09 -19.34 -4.20
C LEU A 246 5.10 -19.70 -2.71
N LEU A 247 5.61 -18.82 -1.84
CA LEU A 247 5.80 -19.13 -0.42
C LEU A 247 4.62 -18.70 0.46
N TYR A 248 4.03 -17.54 0.20
CA TYR A 248 3.09 -16.87 1.11
C TYR A 248 1.80 -16.40 0.45
N GLY A 249 1.84 -15.91 -0.78
CA GLY A 249 0.72 -15.34 -1.52
C GLY A 249 -0.09 -16.39 -2.30
N SER A 250 -0.96 -15.94 -3.21
CA SER A 250 -1.67 -16.78 -4.17
C SER A 250 -0.95 -16.82 -5.52
N ILE A 251 -1.00 -17.97 -6.19
CA ILE A 251 -0.48 -18.16 -7.55
C ILE A 251 -1.57 -18.10 -8.62
N LEU A 252 -2.82 -17.89 -8.21
CA LEU A 252 -3.96 -17.86 -9.12
C LEU A 252 -4.22 -16.45 -9.67
N ALA A 253 -4.71 -16.40 -10.90
CA ALA A 253 -5.31 -15.17 -11.42
C ALA A 253 -6.52 -14.77 -10.56
N PRO A 254 -6.75 -13.45 -10.37
CA PRO A 254 -7.90 -12.94 -9.63
C PRO A 254 -9.23 -13.34 -10.32
N ASN A 255 -10.32 -13.18 -9.59
CA ASN A 255 -11.64 -13.21 -10.19
C ASN A 255 -11.92 -11.89 -10.89
N ASP A 256 -12.52 -11.94 -12.08
CA ASP A 256 -12.92 -10.76 -12.86
C ASP A 256 -14.35 -10.29 -12.51
N ASN A 257 -14.94 -10.80 -11.43
CA ASN A 257 -16.28 -10.39 -11.01
C ASN A 257 -16.23 -8.94 -10.50
N PRO A 258 -17.19 -8.10 -10.90
CA PRO A 258 -17.31 -6.75 -10.38
C PRO A 258 -17.40 -6.75 -8.86
N SER A 259 -16.71 -5.82 -8.22
CA SER A 259 -16.84 -5.62 -6.78
C SER A 259 -18.19 -4.96 -6.47
N ILE A 260 -18.85 -5.41 -5.40
CA ILE A 260 -19.96 -4.69 -4.82
C ILE A 260 -19.36 -3.67 -3.86
N ASN A 261 -19.49 -2.40 -4.21
CA ASN A 261 -18.95 -1.31 -3.41
C ASN A 261 -20.06 -0.76 -2.51
N THR A 262 -19.81 -0.75 -1.20
CA THR A 262 -20.70 -0.17 -0.20
C THR A 262 -19.94 0.88 0.59
N PRO A 263 -20.55 2.02 0.93
CA PRO A 263 -19.92 3.02 1.78
C PRO A 263 -19.61 2.44 3.16
N PHE A 264 -18.61 2.99 3.82
CA PHE A 264 -18.17 2.54 5.15
C PHE A 264 -18.70 3.40 6.27
N PHE A 265 -19.04 4.65 5.97
CA PHE A 265 -19.51 5.61 6.97
C PHE A 265 -20.71 6.39 6.47
N THR A 266 -21.58 6.78 7.40
CA THR A 266 -22.58 7.83 7.17
C THR A 266 -21.89 9.21 7.12
N ASN A 267 -22.65 10.26 6.79
CA ASN A 267 -22.12 11.63 6.73
C ASN A 267 -21.60 12.17 8.07
N ASP A 268 -22.08 11.64 9.19
CA ASP A 268 -21.64 11.99 10.54
C ASP A 268 -20.53 11.08 11.07
N GLY A 269 -20.01 10.16 10.24
CA GLY A 269 -18.94 9.25 10.59
C GLY A 269 -19.36 8.00 11.36
N THR A 270 -20.67 7.72 11.43
CA THR A 270 -21.14 6.46 12.02
C THR A 270 -20.78 5.29 11.11
N PRO A 271 -20.11 4.22 11.64
CA PRO A 271 -19.74 3.05 10.83
C PRO A 271 -20.96 2.30 10.30
N LEU A 272 -20.91 1.92 9.01
CA LEU A 272 -21.91 1.07 8.34
C LEU A 272 -21.50 -0.40 8.28
N PHE A 273 -20.36 -0.74 8.89
CA PHE A 273 -19.86 -2.11 9.01
C PHE A 273 -19.99 -2.62 10.45
N SER A 274 -20.07 -3.93 10.62
CA SER A 274 -20.08 -4.56 11.94
C SER A 274 -18.67 -4.58 12.55
N LYS A 275 -18.60 -4.46 13.88
CA LYS A 275 -17.34 -4.61 14.62
C LYS A 275 -16.70 -5.96 14.34
N PHE A 276 -15.41 -5.94 14.08
CA PHE A 276 -14.63 -7.15 13.89
C PHE A 276 -14.29 -7.78 15.25
N THR A 277 -14.57 -9.08 15.37
CA THR A 277 -14.17 -9.84 16.55
C THR A 277 -13.37 -11.06 16.13
N HIS A 278 -12.15 -11.17 16.64
CA HIS A 278 -11.38 -12.40 16.47
C HIS A 278 -12.11 -13.58 17.13
N SER A 279 -12.06 -14.74 16.48
CA SER A 279 -12.64 -15.97 17.04
C SER A 279 -11.92 -16.36 18.32
N LYS A 280 -12.64 -17.04 19.23
CA LYS A 280 -12.03 -17.64 20.45
C LYS A 280 -10.84 -18.55 20.10
N MET A 281 -10.91 -19.21 18.96
CA MET A 281 -9.84 -20.08 18.44
C MET A 281 -8.57 -19.29 18.09
N TYR A 282 -8.70 -18.08 17.55
CA TYR A 282 -7.55 -17.19 17.29
C TYR A 282 -6.79 -16.88 18.57
N PHE A 283 -7.49 -16.42 19.60
CA PHE A 283 -6.86 -16.11 20.90
C PHE A 283 -6.23 -17.33 21.55
N LEU A 284 -6.91 -18.49 21.50
CA LEU A 284 -6.41 -19.73 22.05
C LEU A 284 -5.13 -20.20 21.35
N THR A 285 -5.13 -20.24 20.02
CA THR A 285 -3.97 -20.70 19.23
C THR A 285 -2.78 -19.76 19.37
N LYS A 286 -3.04 -18.43 19.45
CA LYS A 286 -2.00 -17.43 19.71
C LYS A 286 -1.39 -17.59 21.09
N LYS A 287 -2.21 -17.75 22.13
CA LYS A 287 -1.77 -18.00 23.50
C LYS A 287 -0.94 -19.28 23.65
N LEU A 288 -1.28 -20.33 22.89
CA LEU A 288 -0.55 -21.60 22.88
C LEU A 288 0.72 -21.57 22.00
N GLY A 289 1.02 -20.47 21.31
CA GLY A 289 2.17 -20.35 20.41
C GLY A 289 2.07 -21.19 19.13
N VAL A 290 0.90 -21.78 18.82
CA VAL A 290 0.71 -22.67 17.65
C VAL A 290 0.07 -21.95 16.45
N TYR A 291 -0.30 -20.69 16.60
CA TYR A 291 -0.99 -19.92 15.56
C TYR A 291 -0.22 -19.87 14.24
N ASP A 292 1.06 -19.52 14.28
CA ASP A 292 1.90 -19.42 13.09
C ASP A 292 2.12 -20.77 12.41
N PHE A 293 2.22 -21.84 13.20
CA PHE A 293 2.31 -23.20 12.66
C PHE A 293 1.03 -23.60 11.92
N LEU A 294 -0.14 -23.36 12.51
CA LEU A 294 -1.44 -23.64 11.88
C LEU A 294 -1.63 -22.78 10.61
N LYS A 295 -1.25 -21.51 10.67
CA LYS A 295 -1.27 -20.61 9.51
C LYS A 295 -0.44 -21.16 8.35
N ARG A 296 0.74 -21.72 8.63
CA ARG A 296 1.59 -22.38 7.61
C ARG A 296 0.94 -23.63 7.02
N LEU A 297 0.34 -24.48 7.83
CA LEU A 297 -0.38 -25.68 7.36
C LEU A 297 -1.55 -25.31 6.44
N ILE A 298 -2.33 -24.31 6.83
CA ILE A 298 -3.43 -23.79 6.00
C ILE A 298 -2.88 -23.22 4.67
N SER A 299 -1.78 -22.49 4.71
CA SER A 299 -1.13 -21.97 3.51
C SER A 299 -0.68 -23.09 2.56
N LEU A 300 -0.06 -24.14 3.06
CA LEU A 300 0.34 -25.32 2.27
C LEU A 300 -0.87 -26.03 1.64
N TYR A 301 -1.93 -26.23 2.42
CA TYR A 301 -3.18 -26.79 1.91
C TYR A 301 -3.79 -25.95 0.79
N ASN A 302 -3.84 -24.62 0.96
CA ASN A 302 -4.33 -23.70 -0.06
C ASN A 302 -3.47 -23.76 -1.33
N LYS A 303 -2.14 -23.84 -1.20
CA LYS A 303 -1.22 -24.01 -2.34
C LYS A 303 -1.51 -25.30 -3.12
N PHE A 304 -1.69 -26.40 -2.42
CA PHE A 304 -2.04 -27.68 -3.06
C PHE A 304 -3.36 -27.57 -3.82
N LYS A 305 -4.38 -26.94 -3.22
CA LYS A 305 -5.66 -26.67 -3.86
C LYS A 305 -5.51 -25.80 -5.13
N GLU A 306 -4.70 -24.72 -5.05
CA GLU A 306 -4.40 -23.84 -6.18
C GLU A 306 -3.74 -24.62 -7.34
N MET A 307 -2.76 -25.48 -7.04
CA MET A 307 -2.11 -26.32 -8.05
C MET A 307 -3.09 -27.26 -8.75
N ILE A 308 -4.03 -27.87 -8.01
CA ILE A 308 -5.09 -28.68 -8.60
C ILE A 308 -5.93 -27.83 -9.54
N MET A 309 -6.37 -26.64 -9.14
CA MET A 309 -7.20 -25.75 -9.96
C MET A 309 -6.51 -25.35 -11.27
N ILE A 310 -5.19 -25.17 -11.24
CA ILE A 310 -4.37 -24.91 -12.44
C ILE A 310 -4.30 -26.17 -13.31
N ALA A 311 -4.00 -27.33 -12.72
CA ALA A 311 -3.84 -28.61 -13.44
C ALA A 311 -5.10 -29.03 -14.19
N ILE A 312 -6.29 -28.77 -13.61
CA ILE A 312 -7.57 -29.06 -14.26
C ILE A 312 -8.08 -27.94 -15.18
N GLY A 313 -7.23 -26.91 -15.44
CA GLY A 313 -7.53 -25.82 -16.38
C GLY A 313 -8.61 -24.81 -15.91
N ARG A 314 -9.04 -24.88 -14.63
CA ARG A 314 -10.08 -23.97 -14.10
C ARG A 314 -9.56 -22.58 -13.78
N LYS A 315 -8.26 -22.42 -13.58
CA LYS A 315 -7.62 -21.11 -13.26
C LYS A 315 -6.28 -20.98 -13.97
N LYS A 316 -5.93 -19.74 -14.34
CA LYS A 316 -4.62 -19.40 -14.89
C LYS A 316 -3.62 -19.12 -13.75
N MET A 317 -2.39 -19.55 -13.95
CA MET A 317 -1.29 -19.25 -13.04
C MET A 317 -0.71 -17.86 -13.35
N LEU A 318 -0.60 -17.02 -12.32
CA LEU A 318 0.10 -15.73 -12.38
C LEU A 318 1.10 -15.65 -11.24
N LEU A 319 2.38 -15.82 -11.54
CA LEU A 319 3.44 -15.85 -10.53
C LEU A 319 4.09 -14.50 -10.28
N ARG A 320 4.28 -13.69 -11.32
CA ARG A 320 5.09 -12.48 -11.24
C ARG A 320 4.32 -11.26 -10.70
N ARG A 321 3.01 -11.24 -10.84
CA ARG A 321 2.11 -10.15 -10.47
C ARG A 321 1.33 -10.46 -9.21
N SER A 322 0.81 -9.41 -8.59
CA SER A 322 -0.05 -9.49 -7.43
C SER A 322 -1.07 -8.36 -7.42
N SER A 323 -1.96 -8.39 -6.43
CA SER A 323 -2.93 -7.31 -6.13
C SER A 323 -2.28 -5.98 -5.80
N CYS A 324 -1.03 -5.98 -5.39
CA CYS A 324 -0.21 -4.78 -5.28
C CYS A 324 0.96 -4.83 -6.27
N MET A 325 1.59 -3.71 -6.51
CA MET A 325 2.87 -3.60 -7.20
C MET A 325 3.88 -2.87 -6.34
N CYS A 326 5.14 -3.14 -6.60
CA CYS A 326 6.26 -2.38 -6.05
C CYS A 326 7.14 -1.94 -7.21
N VAL A 327 7.49 -0.67 -7.20
CA VAL A 327 8.39 -0.06 -8.19
C VAL A 327 9.57 0.56 -7.46
N VAL A 328 10.76 0.19 -7.87
CA VAL A 328 12.01 0.81 -7.44
C VAL A 328 12.41 1.85 -8.47
N LEU A 329 12.53 3.08 -8.01
CA LEU A 329 12.85 4.26 -8.82
C LEU A 329 14.29 4.68 -8.52
N GLU A 330 15.11 4.74 -9.53
CA GLU A 330 16.51 5.17 -9.45
C GLU A 330 16.75 6.29 -10.46
N MET A 331 17.63 7.23 -10.13
CA MET A 331 18.02 8.25 -11.09
C MET A 331 18.76 7.60 -12.25
N ASP A 332 18.47 8.03 -13.49
CA ASP A 332 19.32 7.65 -14.61
C ASP A 332 20.75 8.17 -14.35
N LYS A 333 21.72 7.29 -14.50
CA LYS A 333 23.12 7.72 -14.54
C LYS A 333 23.33 8.47 -15.84
N ASN A 334 23.55 9.78 -15.75
CA ASN A 334 24.00 10.58 -16.88
C ASN A 334 25.34 10.07 -17.40
#